data_17101756ce4e8d0863d3ff15c4a68c95
#
_entry.id   17101756ce4e8d0863d3ff15c4a68c95
#
_cell.length_a   1.000
_cell.length_b   1.000
_cell.length_c   1.000
_cell.angle_alpha   90.00
_cell.angle_beta   90.00
_cell.angle_gamma   90.00
#
_symmetry.space_group_name_H-M   'P 1'
#
loop_
_entity.id
_entity.type
_entity.pdbx_description
1 polymer ?
#
loop_
_entity_poly.entity_id
_entity_poly.type
_entity_poly.pdbx_seq_one_letter_code
_entity_poly.pdbx_strand_id
1 'polypeptide(L)'
;MNSAVTLVDFDRLLNGLDHIYSEFSRACGLSDCAYGMLVDTSTAGGSIAVSRLTSEWFYSKQTINSAIKTLTARGFATLEYAEGSRKNKVVSLTEEGRRFAERYALPALKAEQRAFGALEPCEQREIIRLIGKFSQVLGDECDAFKQHIAAESQAENQGEGESCDC
;
A
#
# COMPACT_ATOMS: atom_id res chain seq x y z
N MET A 1 31.79 -14.75 15.36
CA MET A 1 30.54 -15.43 15.80
C MET A 1 29.45 -15.00 14.89
N ASN A 2 28.97 -15.92 14.03
CA ASN A 2 27.87 -15.62 13.11
C ASN A 2 26.57 -15.70 13.96
N SER A 3 26.07 -14.55 14.43
CA SER A 3 24.77 -14.50 15.10
C SER A 3 23.71 -14.93 14.08
N ALA A 4 22.87 -15.90 14.45
CA ALA A 4 21.78 -16.32 13.57
C ALA A 4 20.86 -15.11 13.28
N VAL A 5 20.53 -14.90 12.02
CA VAL A 5 19.56 -13.87 11.61
C VAL A 5 18.20 -14.21 12.20
N THR A 6 17.55 -13.23 12.80
CA THR A 6 16.27 -13.39 13.51
C THR A 6 15.15 -12.64 12.80
N LEU A 7 13.88 -12.98 13.12
CA LEU A 7 12.72 -12.23 12.67
C LEU A 7 12.80 -10.75 13.11
N VAL A 8 13.32 -10.48 14.30
CA VAL A 8 13.50 -9.10 14.81
C VAL A 8 14.45 -8.29 13.93
N ASP A 9 15.50 -8.90 13.39
CA ASP A 9 16.41 -8.20 12.46
C ASP A 9 15.72 -7.88 11.15
N PHE A 10 14.90 -8.80 10.65
CA PHE A 10 14.06 -8.58 9.45
C PHE A 10 13.04 -7.47 9.67
N ASP A 11 12.30 -7.48 10.79
CA ASP A 11 11.30 -6.46 11.12
C ASP A 11 11.94 -5.07 11.26
N ARG A 12 13.14 -4.97 11.82
CA ARG A 12 13.89 -3.70 11.87
C ARG A 12 14.20 -3.16 10.48
N LEU A 13 14.59 -4.02 9.55
CA LEU A 13 14.85 -3.60 8.16
C LEU A 13 13.57 -3.12 7.47
N LEU A 14 12.45 -3.83 7.63
CA LEU A 14 11.16 -3.41 7.07
C LEU A 14 10.72 -2.07 7.64
N ASN A 15 10.78 -1.90 8.97
CA ASN A 15 10.43 -0.64 9.63
C ASN A 15 11.35 0.52 9.17
N GLY A 16 12.64 0.24 8.95
CA GLY A 16 13.58 1.20 8.41
C GLY A 16 13.23 1.65 6.99
N LEU A 17 12.84 0.72 6.12
CA LEU A 17 12.35 1.02 4.78
C LEU A 17 11.06 1.84 4.81
N ASP A 18 10.08 1.44 5.62
CA ASP A 18 8.82 2.15 5.78
C ASP A 18 9.04 3.61 6.24
N HIS A 19 9.96 3.80 7.20
CA HIS A 19 10.36 5.13 7.64
C HIS A 19 10.94 5.98 6.48
N ILE A 20 11.81 5.41 5.64
CA ILE A 20 12.39 6.11 4.48
C ILE A 20 11.29 6.50 3.48
N TYR A 21 10.35 5.60 3.17
CA TYR A 21 9.21 5.93 2.29
C TYR A 21 8.33 7.03 2.87
N SER A 22 8.07 7.00 4.17
CA SER A 22 7.31 8.05 4.86
C SER A 22 8.01 9.42 4.84
N GLU A 23 9.35 9.47 4.77
CA GLU A 23 10.07 10.74 4.59
C GLU A 23 9.78 11.39 3.23
N PHE A 24 9.63 10.60 2.15
CA PHE A 24 9.25 11.14 0.84
C PHE A 24 7.86 11.78 0.87
N SER A 25 6.88 11.11 1.44
CA SER A 25 5.51 11.62 1.54
C SER A 25 5.42 12.88 2.42
N ARG A 26 6.12 12.88 3.55
CA ARG A 26 6.20 14.04 4.47
C ARG A 26 6.86 15.26 3.81
N ALA A 27 7.93 15.05 3.06
CA ALA A 27 8.60 16.12 2.31
C ALA A 27 7.66 16.77 1.27
N CYS A 28 6.68 16.01 0.75
CA CYS A 28 5.61 16.49 -0.13
C CYS A 28 4.41 17.08 0.63
N GLY A 29 4.37 16.98 1.96
CA GLY A 29 3.22 17.36 2.78
C GLY A 29 1.98 16.50 2.49
N LEU A 30 2.17 15.23 2.15
CA LEU A 30 1.13 14.26 1.82
C LEU A 30 1.17 13.08 2.80
N SER A 31 0.06 12.35 2.94
CA SER A 31 0.09 11.01 3.52
C SER A 31 0.71 10.02 2.54
N ASP A 32 1.23 8.89 3.03
CA ASP A 32 1.88 7.86 2.20
C ASP A 32 0.95 7.38 1.07
N CYS A 33 -0.32 7.15 1.38
CA CYS A 33 -1.33 6.76 0.38
C CYS A 33 -1.57 7.86 -0.67
N ALA A 34 -1.65 9.14 -0.27
CA ALA A 34 -1.86 10.24 -1.22
C ALA A 34 -0.61 10.48 -2.08
N TYR A 35 0.59 10.34 -1.49
CA TYR A 35 1.86 10.41 -2.21
C TYR A 35 1.99 9.30 -3.25
N GLY A 36 1.79 8.04 -2.85
CA GLY A 36 1.83 6.91 -3.77
C GLY A 36 0.79 7.05 -4.89
N MET A 37 -0.44 7.49 -4.57
CA MET A 37 -1.47 7.74 -5.58
C MET A 37 -1.05 8.81 -6.61
N LEU A 38 -0.38 9.86 -6.16
CA LEU A 38 0.17 10.90 -7.04
C LEU A 38 1.25 10.32 -7.96
N VAL A 39 2.18 9.51 -7.43
CA VAL A 39 3.23 8.84 -8.21
C VAL A 39 2.63 7.89 -9.23
N ASP A 40 1.73 6.99 -8.81
CA ASP A 40 1.12 5.99 -9.70
C ASP A 40 0.27 6.61 -10.80
N THR A 41 -0.51 7.65 -10.46
CA THR A 41 -1.29 8.36 -11.46
C THR A 41 -0.39 9.07 -12.47
N SER A 42 0.73 9.65 -12.02
CA SER A 42 1.74 10.27 -12.90
C SER A 42 2.36 9.25 -13.85
N THR A 43 2.80 8.11 -13.33
CA THR A 43 3.47 7.05 -14.12
C THR A 43 2.51 6.32 -15.05
N ALA A 44 1.22 6.30 -14.72
CA ALA A 44 0.14 5.75 -15.55
C ALA A 44 -0.33 6.71 -16.69
N GLY A 45 0.40 7.80 -16.94
CA GLY A 45 0.05 8.76 -17.99
C GLY A 45 -0.94 9.84 -17.54
N GLY A 46 -1.09 10.05 -16.24
CA GLY A 46 -1.91 11.14 -15.66
C GLY A 46 -3.32 10.75 -15.25
N SER A 47 -3.73 9.50 -15.44
CA SER A 47 -5.06 9.00 -15.02
C SER A 47 -4.99 7.55 -14.57
N ILE A 48 -5.72 7.18 -13.51
CA ILE A 48 -5.78 5.81 -13.00
C ILE A 48 -7.20 5.47 -12.50
N ALA A 49 -7.65 4.24 -12.75
CA ALA A 49 -8.92 3.76 -12.23
C ALA A 49 -8.84 3.52 -10.72
N VAL A 50 -9.85 3.98 -9.97
CA VAL A 50 -9.93 3.77 -8.52
C VAL A 50 -9.97 2.28 -8.16
N SER A 51 -10.58 1.45 -9.01
CA SER A 51 -10.60 0.00 -8.83
C SER A 51 -9.20 -0.61 -8.84
N ARG A 52 -8.30 -0.11 -9.69
CA ARG A 52 -6.91 -0.53 -9.75
C ARG A 52 -6.17 -0.19 -8.45
N LEU A 53 -6.30 1.03 -7.96
CA LEU A 53 -5.73 1.45 -6.67
C LEU A 53 -6.22 0.54 -5.52
N THR A 54 -7.49 0.14 -5.55
CA THR A 54 -8.08 -0.70 -4.51
C THR A 54 -7.60 -2.16 -4.60
N SER A 55 -7.32 -2.68 -5.79
CA SER A 55 -6.88 -4.07 -5.99
C SER A 55 -5.37 -4.27 -5.84
N GLU A 56 -4.55 -3.28 -6.22
CA GLU A 56 -3.10 -3.37 -6.20
C GLU A 56 -2.49 -2.85 -4.88
N TRP A 57 -3.19 -1.94 -4.21
CA TRP A 57 -2.74 -1.36 -2.96
C TRP A 57 -3.48 -1.97 -1.79
N PHE A 58 -2.77 -2.55 -0.86
CA PHE A 58 -3.32 -3.17 0.35
C PHE A 58 -3.91 -2.16 1.35
N TYR A 59 -4.31 -0.96 0.88
CA TYR A 59 -5.01 0.04 1.70
C TYR A 59 -6.52 -0.20 1.76
N SER A 60 -7.13 0.19 2.87
CA SER A 60 -8.58 0.18 2.99
C SER A 60 -9.24 1.14 1.98
N LYS A 61 -10.46 0.84 1.55
CA LYS A 61 -11.26 1.77 0.72
C LYS A 61 -11.38 3.15 1.34
N GLN A 62 -11.45 3.22 2.69
CA GLN A 62 -11.52 4.49 3.42
C GLN A 62 -10.23 5.29 3.28
N THR A 63 -9.07 4.64 3.39
CA THR A 63 -7.75 5.27 3.22
C THR A 63 -7.59 5.82 1.80
N ILE A 64 -7.95 5.04 0.79
CA ILE A 64 -7.93 5.45 -0.63
C ILE A 64 -8.85 6.66 -0.86
N ASN A 65 -10.09 6.63 -0.34
CA ASN A 65 -11.02 7.74 -0.46
C ASN A 65 -10.50 9.01 0.25
N SER A 66 -9.83 8.88 1.39
CA SER A 66 -9.19 10.00 2.10
C SER A 66 -8.06 10.59 1.28
N ALA A 67 -7.22 9.78 0.66
CA ALA A 67 -6.16 10.22 -0.23
C ALA A 67 -6.71 10.98 -1.46
N ILE A 68 -7.75 10.44 -2.10
CA ILE A 68 -8.44 11.12 -3.22
C ILE A 68 -8.96 12.49 -2.78
N LYS A 69 -9.64 12.56 -1.62
CA LYS A 69 -10.14 13.83 -1.07
C LYS A 69 -9.01 14.83 -0.84
N THR A 70 -7.88 14.37 -0.30
CA THR A 70 -6.71 15.22 -0.08
C THR A 70 -6.16 15.79 -1.37
N LEU A 71 -5.97 14.95 -2.41
CA LEU A 71 -5.44 15.40 -3.70
C LEU A 71 -6.42 16.34 -4.43
N THR A 72 -7.72 16.05 -4.36
CA THR A 72 -8.74 16.92 -4.99
C THR A 72 -8.87 18.26 -4.25
N ALA A 73 -8.84 18.27 -2.91
CA ALA A 73 -8.91 19.49 -2.13
C ALA A 73 -7.68 20.40 -2.34
N ARG A 74 -6.52 19.80 -2.65
CA ARG A 74 -5.31 20.55 -3.02
C ARG A 74 -5.27 20.96 -4.50
N GLY A 75 -6.28 20.64 -5.28
CA GLY A 75 -6.33 20.93 -6.71
C GLY A 75 -5.38 20.08 -7.57
N PHE A 76 -4.80 19.00 -7.03
CA PHE A 76 -3.83 18.16 -7.74
C PHE A 76 -4.50 17.09 -8.62
N ALA A 77 -5.75 16.72 -8.31
CA ALA A 77 -6.47 15.71 -9.06
C ALA A 77 -7.95 16.05 -9.17
N THR A 78 -8.60 15.47 -10.17
CA THR A 78 -10.06 15.35 -10.30
C THR A 78 -10.47 13.89 -10.11
N LEU A 79 -11.74 13.69 -9.70
CA LEU A 79 -12.37 12.39 -9.60
C LEU A 79 -13.62 12.38 -10.45
N GLU A 80 -13.63 11.61 -11.50
CA GLU A 80 -14.74 11.55 -12.45
C GLU A 80 -15.17 10.11 -12.71
N TYR A 81 -16.34 9.90 -13.29
CA TYR A 81 -16.72 8.59 -13.79
C TYR A 81 -15.99 8.31 -15.11
N ALA A 82 -15.52 7.08 -15.27
CA ALA A 82 -14.97 6.63 -16.55
C ALA A 82 -16.02 6.78 -17.65
N GLU A 83 -15.58 7.07 -18.87
CA GLU A 83 -16.43 7.24 -20.03
C GLU A 83 -17.37 6.03 -20.20
N GLY A 84 -18.66 6.29 -20.34
CA GLY A 84 -19.70 5.26 -20.46
C GLY A 84 -20.01 4.47 -19.17
N SER A 85 -19.41 4.81 -18.02
CA SER A 85 -19.61 4.09 -16.77
C SER A 85 -20.27 4.95 -15.69
N ARG A 86 -21.27 4.37 -14.99
CA ARG A 86 -21.89 4.97 -13.80
C ARG A 86 -21.30 4.42 -12.47
N LYS A 87 -20.35 3.47 -12.56
CA LYS A 87 -19.78 2.79 -11.38
C LYS A 87 -18.28 2.99 -11.26
N ASN A 88 -17.57 2.98 -12.38
CA ASN A 88 -16.11 3.06 -12.39
C ASN A 88 -15.67 4.52 -12.32
N LYS A 89 -14.85 4.82 -11.33
CA LYS A 89 -14.28 6.16 -11.14
C LYS A 89 -12.81 6.16 -11.53
N VAL A 90 -12.36 7.30 -12.02
CA VAL A 90 -10.99 7.56 -12.45
C VAL A 90 -10.49 8.80 -11.71
N VAL A 91 -9.29 8.71 -11.16
CA VAL A 91 -8.53 9.85 -10.66
C VAL A 91 -7.65 10.34 -11.80
N SER A 92 -7.72 11.63 -12.11
CA SER A 92 -6.91 12.26 -13.16
C SER A 92 -6.15 13.44 -12.58
N LEU A 93 -4.85 13.56 -12.88
CA LEU A 93 -4.06 14.70 -12.44
C LEU A 93 -4.48 15.96 -13.20
N THR A 94 -4.63 17.05 -12.48
CA THR A 94 -4.71 18.39 -13.05
C THR A 94 -3.33 18.82 -13.56
N GLU A 95 -3.28 19.95 -14.25
CA GLU A 95 -2.00 20.55 -14.65
C GLU A 95 -1.13 20.92 -13.45
N GLU A 96 -1.77 21.40 -12.37
CA GLU A 96 -1.06 21.69 -11.11
C GLU A 96 -0.54 20.41 -10.44
N GLY A 97 -1.35 19.33 -10.43
CA GLY A 97 -0.93 18.03 -9.92
C GLY A 97 0.24 17.45 -10.70
N ARG A 98 0.26 17.57 -12.03
CA ARG A 98 1.39 17.15 -12.87
C ARG A 98 2.67 17.92 -12.51
N ARG A 99 2.59 19.26 -12.46
CA ARG A 99 3.72 20.09 -12.07
C ARG A 99 4.24 19.78 -10.66
N PHE A 100 3.34 19.55 -9.73
CA PHE A 100 3.72 19.16 -8.37
C PHE A 100 4.42 17.79 -8.36
N ALA A 101 3.87 16.80 -9.06
CA ALA A 101 4.48 15.47 -9.16
C ALA A 101 5.87 15.53 -9.80
N GLU A 102 6.04 16.24 -10.91
CA GLU A 102 7.32 16.41 -11.59
C GLU A 102 8.38 17.06 -10.71
N ARG A 103 7.96 18.02 -9.89
CA ARG A 103 8.90 18.79 -9.05
C ARG A 103 9.30 18.05 -7.77
N TYR A 104 8.38 17.31 -7.16
CA TYR A 104 8.58 16.78 -5.80
C TYR A 104 8.50 15.25 -5.72
N ALA A 105 7.55 14.62 -6.40
CA ALA A 105 7.30 13.19 -6.28
C ALA A 105 8.18 12.33 -7.21
N LEU A 106 8.27 12.69 -8.49
CA LEU A 106 9.07 11.93 -9.45
C LEU A 106 10.59 11.95 -9.19
N PRO A 107 11.20 13.02 -8.63
CA PRO A 107 12.60 12.97 -8.20
C PRO A 107 12.86 11.92 -7.11
N ALA A 108 11.93 11.72 -6.17
CA ALA A 108 12.02 10.69 -5.15
C ALA A 108 11.90 9.28 -5.76
N LEU A 109 10.94 9.06 -6.67
CA LEU A 109 10.85 7.81 -7.45
C LEU A 109 12.15 7.50 -8.22
N LYS A 110 12.76 8.51 -8.83
CA LYS A 110 14.07 8.34 -9.49
C LYS A 110 15.19 8.00 -8.50
N ALA A 111 15.13 8.52 -7.28
CA ALA A 111 16.09 8.15 -6.23
C ALA A 111 15.93 6.69 -5.81
N GLU A 112 14.70 6.22 -5.64
CA GLU A 112 14.36 4.82 -5.38
C GLU A 112 14.85 3.90 -6.51
N GLN A 113 14.56 4.27 -7.77
CA GLN A 113 15.04 3.53 -8.94
C GLN A 113 16.56 3.41 -8.98
N ARG A 114 17.30 4.49 -8.64
CA ARG A 114 18.76 4.44 -8.54
C ARG A 114 19.22 3.53 -7.40
N ALA A 115 18.57 3.57 -6.25
CA ALA A 115 18.89 2.71 -5.11
C ALA A 115 18.69 1.23 -5.46
N PHE A 116 17.55 0.88 -6.09
CA PHE A 116 17.30 -0.47 -6.57
C PHE A 116 18.26 -0.88 -7.69
N GLY A 117 18.60 0.05 -8.57
CA GLY A 117 19.57 -0.14 -9.65
C GLY A 117 21.03 -0.25 -9.18
N ALA A 118 21.34 0.08 -7.93
CA ALA A 118 22.67 -0.15 -7.33
C ALA A 118 22.90 -1.62 -6.93
N LEU A 119 21.83 -2.41 -6.87
CA LEU A 119 21.91 -3.86 -6.66
C LEU A 119 22.28 -4.55 -7.99
N GLU A 120 23.10 -5.60 -7.90
CA GLU A 120 23.39 -6.44 -9.05
C GLU A 120 22.11 -7.14 -9.56
N PRO A 121 21.99 -7.46 -10.86
CA PRO A 121 20.78 -8.10 -11.41
C PRO A 121 20.40 -9.43 -10.72
N CYS A 122 21.35 -10.16 -10.16
CA CYS A 122 21.07 -11.37 -9.39
C CYS A 122 20.46 -11.03 -8.02
N GLU A 123 20.94 -9.97 -7.35
CA GLU A 123 20.44 -9.49 -6.07
C GLU A 123 19.02 -8.92 -6.20
N GLN A 124 18.75 -8.15 -7.27
CA GLN A 124 17.41 -7.66 -7.58
C GLN A 124 16.39 -8.79 -7.72
N ARG A 125 16.76 -9.86 -8.45
CA ARG A 125 15.88 -11.04 -8.58
C ARG A 125 15.72 -11.78 -7.27
N GLU A 126 16.77 -11.89 -6.48
CA GLU A 126 16.75 -12.62 -5.22
C GLU A 126 15.92 -11.91 -4.17
N ILE A 127 16.01 -10.58 -4.04
CA ILE A 127 15.18 -9.82 -3.10
C ILE A 127 13.68 -9.94 -3.45
N ILE A 128 13.31 -9.84 -4.73
CA ILE A 128 11.94 -10.02 -5.18
C ILE A 128 11.45 -11.43 -4.88
N ARG A 129 12.28 -12.46 -5.17
CA ARG A 129 11.94 -13.86 -4.92
C ARG A 129 11.74 -14.14 -3.43
N LEU A 130 12.65 -13.65 -2.57
CA LEU A 130 12.61 -13.89 -1.13
C LEU A 130 11.44 -13.17 -0.45
N ILE A 131 11.23 -11.90 -0.77
CA ILE A 131 10.10 -11.12 -0.24
C ILE A 131 8.78 -11.72 -0.72
N GLY A 132 8.67 -12.09 -2.01
CA GLY A 132 7.49 -12.75 -2.55
C GLY A 132 7.16 -14.07 -1.85
N LYS A 133 8.18 -14.93 -1.62
CA LYS A 133 8.01 -16.19 -0.87
C LYS A 133 7.56 -15.92 0.57
N PHE A 134 8.20 -14.99 1.26
CA PHE A 134 7.84 -14.64 2.62
C PHE A 134 6.40 -14.12 2.71
N SER A 135 6.02 -13.20 1.82
CA SER A 135 4.66 -12.63 1.78
C SER A 135 3.60 -13.70 1.54
N GLN A 136 3.87 -14.68 0.67
CA GLN A 136 2.95 -15.78 0.41
C GLN A 136 2.74 -16.64 1.67
N VAL A 137 3.83 -17.11 2.28
CA VAL A 137 3.76 -17.94 3.49
C VAL A 137 3.08 -17.20 4.64
N LEU A 138 3.42 -15.92 4.83
CA LEU A 138 2.79 -15.09 5.86
C LEU A 138 1.29 -14.89 5.60
N GLY A 139 0.89 -14.78 4.33
CA GLY A 139 -0.53 -14.72 3.95
C GLY A 139 -1.29 -15.99 4.33
N ASP A 140 -0.72 -17.16 4.03
CA ASP A 140 -1.31 -18.46 4.39
C ASP A 140 -1.45 -18.62 5.91
N GLU A 141 -0.42 -18.25 6.68
CA GLU A 141 -0.45 -18.26 8.15
C GLU A 141 -1.48 -17.27 8.72
N CYS A 142 -1.61 -16.09 8.11
CA CYS A 142 -2.62 -15.09 8.51
C CYS A 142 -4.05 -15.62 8.29
N ASP A 143 -4.30 -16.31 7.19
CA ASP A 143 -5.61 -16.87 6.90
C ASP A 143 -5.93 -18.06 7.83
N ALA A 144 -4.96 -18.90 8.16
CA ALA A 144 -5.11 -19.94 9.17
C ALA A 144 -5.43 -19.36 10.55
N PHE A 145 -4.73 -18.28 10.95
CA PHE A 145 -4.99 -17.56 12.18
C PHE A 145 -6.41 -16.97 12.24
N LYS A 146 -6.89 -16.35 11.16
CA LYS A 146 -8.26 -15.83 11.09
C LYS A 146 -9.32 -16.92 11.24
N GLN A 147 -9.09 -18.10 10.62
CA GLN A 147 -9.98 -19.24 10.76
C GLN A 147 -10.03 -19.79 12.20
N HIS A 148 -8.88 -19.84 12.86
CA HIS A 148 -8.77 -20.24 14.25
C HIS A 148 -9.57 -19.31 15.18
N ILE A 149 -9.37 -17.99 15.08
CA ILE A 149 -10.11 -17.01 15.88
C ILE A 149 -11.62 -17.07 15.60
N ALA A 150 -12.03 -17.27 14.34
CA ALA A 150 -13.45 -17.39 14.01
C ALA A 150 -14.08 -18.66 14.64
N ALA A 151 -13.35 -19.77 14.69
CA ALA A 151 -13.81 -21.00 15.33
C ALA A 151 -13.93 -20.87 16.86
N GLU A 152 -12.96 -20.22 17.51
CA GLU A 152 -13.01 -19.94 18.96
C GLU A 152 -14.22 -19.05 19.31
N SER A 153 -14.43 -17.95 18.57
CA SER A 153 -15.57 -17.06 18.79
C SER A 153 -16.94 -17.75 18.62
N GLN A 154 -17.03 -18.74 17.72
CA GLN A 154 -18.26 -19.54 17.56
C GLN A 154 -18.47 -20.51 18.72
N ALA A 155 -17.41 -21.12 19.25
CA ALA A 155 -17.49 -22.03 20.39
C ALA A 155 -17.92 -21.29 21.68
N GLU A 156 -17.39 -20.09 21.93
CA GLU A 156 -17.78 -19.25 23.07
C GLU A 156 -19.28 -18.87 23.02
N ASN A 157 -19.76 -18.45 21.86
CA ASN A 157 -21.18 -18.09 21.69
C ASN A 157 -22.15 -19.27 21.85
N GLN A 158 -21.72 -20.52 21.61
CA GLN A 158 -22.54 -21.73 21.82
C GLN A 158 -22.53 -22.17 23.28
N GLY A 159 -21.45 -21.91 24.02
CA GLY A 159 -21.35 -22.25 25.45
C GLY A 159 -22.21 -21.38 26.36
N GLU A 160 -22.49 -20.13 25.98
CA GLU A 160 -23.35 -19.21 26.76
C GLU A 160 -24.85 -19.48 26.57
N GLY A 161 -25.25 -20.20 25.52
CA GLY A 161 -26.65 -20.56 25.25
C GLY A 161 -27.23 -21.72 26.06
N GLU A 162 -26.38 -22.55 26.68
CA GLU A 162 -26.83 -23.74 27.43
C GLU A 162 -27.00 -23.53 28.95
N SER A 163 -26.76 -22.33 29.47
CA SER A 163 -26.78 -22.03 30.93
C SER A 163 -28.05 -21.36 31.47
N CYS A 164 -29.17 -21.36 30.74
CA CYS A 164 -30.44 -20.80 31.22
C CYS A 164 -31.60 -21.77 31.00
N ASP A 165 -31.59 -22.92 31.73
CA ASP A 165 -32.82 -23.66 32.02
C ASP A 165 -32.62 -24.42 33.35
N CYS A 166 -32.94 -23.70 34.45
CA CYS A 166 -33.35 -24.30 35.73
C CYS A 166 -34.24 -23.29 36.48
#